data_e84bdb07b734dca209095f0becf969b3
#
_entry.id   e84bdb07b734dca209095f0becf969b3
#
_cell.length_a   1.000
_cell.length_b   1.000
_cell.length_c   1.000
_cell.angle_alpha   90.00
_cell.angle_beta   90.00
_cell.angle_gamma   90.00
#
_symmetry.space_group_name_H-M   'P 1'
#
loop_
_entity.id
_entity.type
_entity.pdbx_description
1 polymer ?
#
loop_
_entity_poly.entity_id
_entity_poly.type
_entity_poly.pdbx_seq_one_letter_code
_entity_poly.pdbx_strand_id
1 'polypeptide(L)'
;MESPYFIIIGTGIMLIMALFVVLFVVYYQRKQIEQQMHVKDMEAEFQGKLLEVSMASTEAERRRIAQDLHDDIGALLSVTKLTFNALYGQLDSKQQTQQLTQQVRDTLDETISHVRRISRELVPTTLERFGLPAALQEFAARSNNSDSLRITFGFSGDENYRLPSRTELMLYRIAQELTNNAMKHSAGQNVHIQLSLPPQTFGMVIEDDGQGFNLENVRLLPSPGLGLDSIEGRLRVINGKINYQTAHQEGCRVSIELKNINDIR
;
A
#
# COMPACT_ATOMS: atom_id res chain seq x y z
N MET A 1 -18.99 75.29 37.35
CA MET A 1 -18.24 75.04 36.11
C MET A 1 -17.41 73.72 36.08
N GLU A 2 -17.75 72.74 36.89
CA GLU A 2 -16.97 71.49 37.03
C GLU A 2 -17.56 70.29 36.26
N SER A 3 -18.77 70.38 35.70
CA SER A 3 -19.50 69.31 35.08
C SER A 3 -18.91 68.74 33.81
N PRO A 4 -18.30 69.44 32.84
CA PRO A 4 -17.83 68.86 31.59
C PRO A 4 -16.55 68.06 31.76
N TYR A 5 -15.69 68.34 32.71
CA TYR A 5 -14.43 67.58 32.92
C TYR A 5 -14.67 66.14 33.43
N PHE A 6 -15.66 65.94 34.30
CA PHE A 6 -16.02 64.61 34.83
C PHE A 6 -16.59 63.71 33.71
N ILE A 7 -17.34 64.29 32.77
CA ILE A 7 -17.87 63.55 31.63
C ILE A 7 -16.74 63.16 30.67
N ILE A 8 -15.79 64.06 30.40
CA ILE A 8 -14.64 63.77 29.52
C ILE A 8 -13.75 62.69 30.15
N ILE A 9 -13.47 62.75 31.44
CA ILE A 9 -12.66 61.77 32.15
C ILE A 9 -13.40 60.41 32.17
N GLY A 10 -14.68 60.40 32.45
CA GLY A 10 -15.50 59.17 32.46
C GLY A 10 -15.58 58.47 31.12
N THR A 11 -15.78 59.25 30.02
CA THR A 11 -15.77 58.70 28.66
C THR A 11 -14.40 58.19 28.29
N GLY A 12 -13.31 58.85 28.66
CA GLY A 12 -11.93 58.41 28.43
C GLY A 12 -11.65 57.08 29.12
N ILE A 13 -12.03 56.91 30.37
CA ILE A 13 -11.88 55.64 31.11
C ILE A 13 -12.70 54.51 30.46
N MET A 14 -13.94 54.82 30.02
CA MET A 14 -14.78 53.82 29.36
C MET A 14 -14.19 53.36 28.02
N LEU A 15 -13.60 54.26 27.22
CA LEU A 15 -12.93 53.92 26.00
C LEU A 15 -11.68 53.06 26.23
N ILE A 16 -10.88 53.37 27.24
CA ILE A 16 -9.72 52.59 27.63
C ILE A 16 -10.14 51.18 28.07
N MET A 17 -11.19 51.07 28.89
CA MET A 17 -11.72 49.75 29.26
C MET A 17 -12.26 48.97 28.08
N ALA A 18 -12.98 49.60 27.16
CA ALA A 18 -13.48 48.96 25.96
C ALA A 18 -12.31 48.45 25.10
N LEU A 19 -11.26 49.25 24.90
CA LEU A 19 -10.06 48.86 24.16
C LEU A 19 -9.37 47.68 24.86
N PHE A 20 -9.25 47.71 26.19
CA PHE A 20 -8.63 46.60 26.93
C PHE A 20 -9.42 45.30 26.76
N VAL A 21 -10.77 45.37 26.85
CA VAL A 21 -11.62 44.19 26.61
C VAL A 21 -11.43 43.63 25.21
N VAL A 22 -11.41 44.48 24.19
CA VAL A 22 -11.18 44.05 22.80
C VAL A 22 -9.82 43.37 22.65
N LEU A 23 -8.76 44.01 23.19
CA LEU A 23 -7.41 43.41 23.13
C LEU A 23 -7.33 42.08 23.89
N PHE A 24 -7.98 42.00 25.04
CA PHE A 24 -8.05 40.78 25.84
C PHE A 24 -8.78 39.68 25.09
N VAL A 25 -9.93 39.96 24.48
CA VAL A 25 -10.68 38.98 23.68
C VAL A 25 -9.86 38.50 22.49
N VAL A 26 -9.20 39.40 21.73
CA VAL A 26 -8.36 39.05 20.59
C VAL A 26 -7.17 38.20 21.04
N TYR A 27 -6.51 38.55 22.13
CA TYR A 27 -5.42 37.75 22.69
C TYR A 27 -5.87 36.34 23.07
N TYR A 28 -7.03 36.28 23.77
CA TYR A 28 -7.56 34.98 24.21
C TYR A 28 -8.00 34.09 23.06
N GLN A 29 -8.65 34.67 22.05
CA GLN A 29 -9.00 33.95 20.82
C GLN A 29 -7.77 33.42 20.07
N ARG A 30 -6.72 34.23 19.91
CA ARG A 30 -5.48 33.79 19.31
C ARG A 30 -4.86 32.62 20.05
N LYS A 31 -4.77 32.70 21.37
CA LYS A 31 -4.24 31.65 22.23
C LYS A 31 -5.07 30.36 22.12
N GLN A 32 -6.37 30.47 22.03
CA GLN A 32 -7.29 29.34 21.89
C GLN A 32 -7.13 28.65 20.53
N ILE A 33 -6.98 29.43 19.45
CA ILE A 33 -6.69 28.89 18.10
C ILE A 33 -5.35 28.16 18.07
N GLU A 34 -4.31 28.74 18.67
CA GLU A 34 -2.99 28.12 18.75
C GLU A 34 -3.02 26.78 19.51
N GLN A 35 -3.73 26.73 20.64
CA GLN A 35 -3.93 25.48 21.37
C GLN A 35 -4.71 24.43 20.57
N GLN A 36 -5.77 24.83 19.87
CA GLN A 36 -6.54 23.93 19.03
C GLN A 36 -5.70 23.37 17.86
N MET A 37 -4.86 24.20 17.25
CA MET A 37 -3.94 23.75 16.20
C MET A 37 -2.93 22.75 16.75
N HIS A 38 -2.35 23.01 17.90
CA HIS A 38 -1.39 22.09 18.51
C HIS A 38 -2.02 20.73 18.89
N VAL A 39 -3.26 20.73 19.40
CA VAL A 39 -3.99 19.47 19.66
C VAL A 39 -4.26 18.70 18.37
N LYS A 40 -4.69 19.38 17.29
CA LYS A 40 -4.91 18.74 15.98
C LYS A 40 -3.63 18.17 15.40
N ASP A 41 -2.50 18.87 15.54
CA ASP A 41 -1.20 18.39 15.06
C ASP A 41 -0.78 17.13 15.83
N MET A 42 -0.95 17.11 17.15
CA MET A 42 -0.68 15.92 17.97
C MET A 42 -1.60 14.75 17.62
N GLU A 43 -2.90 15.01 17.40
CA GLU A 43 -3.85 13.97 16.97
C GLU A 43 -3.46 13.39 15.61
N ALA A 44 -3.07 14.23 14.65
CA ALA A 44 -2.62 13.79 13.32
C ALA A 44 -1.32 12.95 13.41
N GLU A 45 -0.35 13.37 14.24
CA GLU A 45 0.87 12.61 14.50
C GLU A 45 0.57 11.26 15.15
N PHE A 46 -0.31 11.24 16.14
CA PHE A 46 -0.71 10.01 16.83
C PHE A 46 -1.44 9.03 15.90
N GLN A 47 -2.36 9.52 15.07
CA GLN A 47 -3.01 8.71 14.04
C GLN A 47 -2.00 8.15 13.03
N GLY A 48 -1.01 8.96 12.63
CA GLY A 48 0.08 8.51 11.76
C GLY A 48 0.88 7.36 12.39
N LYS A 49 1.23 7.47 13.67
CA LYS A 49 1.94 6.40 14.41
C LYS A 49 1.10 5.14 14.58
N LEU A 50 -0.19 5.26 14.88
CA LEU A 50 -1.10 4.11 14.96
C LEU A 50 -1.18 3.36 13.62
N LEU A 51 -1.31 4.09 12.53
CA LEU A 51 -1.33 3.51 11.19
C LEU A 51 -0.02 2.77 10.88
N GLU A 52 1.12 3.37 11.19
CA GLU A 52 2.44 2.76 11.02
C GLU A 52 2.58 1.45 11.80
N VAL A 53 2.21 1.45 13.09
CA VAL A 53 2.24 0.25 13.95
C VAL A 53 1.30 -0.82 13.42
N SER A 54 0.08 -0.46 13.01
CA SER A 54 -0.89 -1.39 12.42
C SER A 54 -0.37 -2.04 11.14
N MET A 55 0.26 -1.26 10.25
CA MET A 55 0.87 -1.78 9.03
C MET A 55 2.04 -2.70 9.33
N ALA A 56 2.92 -2.32 10.26
CA ALA A 56 4.05 -3.14 10.67
C ALA A 56 3.58 -4.48 11.27
N SER A 57 2.53 -4.45 12.11
CA SER A 57 1.93 -5.65 12.68
C SER A 57 1.33 -6.56 11.60
N THR A 58 0.63 -5.99 10.62
CA THR A 58 0.06 -6.74 9.50
C THR A 58 1.14 -7.43 8.65
N GLU A 59 2.23 -6.73 8.36
CA GLU A 59 3.34 -7.32 7.59
C GLU A 59 4.12 -8.37 8.41
N ALA A 60 4.27 -8.17 9.72
CA ALA A 60 4.85 -9.17 10.60
C ALA A 60 3.99 -10.46 10.64
N GLU A 61 2.66 -10.32 10.74
CA GLU A 61 1.73 -11.45 10.72
C GLU A 61 1.74 -12.17 9.35
N ARG A 62 1.79 -11.43 8.25
CA ARG A 62 1.95 -12.03 6.92
C ARG A 62 3.23 -12.85 6.80
N ARG A 63 4.34 -12.33 7.35
CA ARG A 63 5.63 -13.03 7.35
C ARG A 63 5.57 -14.29 8.20
N ARG A 64 4.93 -14.24 9.37
CA ARG A 64 4.70 -15.40 10.23
C ARG A 64 3.88 -16.47 9.52
N ILE A 65 2.74 -16.09 8.94
CA ILE A 65 1.87 -17.03 8.21
C ILE A 65 2.61 -17.66 7.02
N ALA A 66 3.41 -16.87 6.30
CA ALA A 66 4.19 -17.40 5.17
C ALA A 66 5.22 -18.44 5.61
N GLN A 67 5.88 -18.23 6.75
CA GLN A 67 6.79 -19.21 7.35
C GLN A 67 6.05 -20.47 7.79
N ASP A 68 4.96 -20.33 8.54
CA ASP A 68 4.15 -21.47 8.99
C ASP A 68 3.66 -22.32 7.80
N LEU A 69 3.21 -21.66 6.72
CA LEU A 69 2.80 -22.33 5.48
C LEU A 69 3.97 -23.05 4.79
N HIS A 70 5.14 -22.45 4.76
CA HIS A 70 6.32 -23.03 4.10
C HIS A 70 6.89 -24.19 4.89
N ASP A 71 7.07 -24.01 6.20
CA ASP A 71 7.81 -24.93 7.05
C ASP A 71 6.92 -26.13 7.48
N ASP A 72 5.71 -25.87 7.93
CA ASP A 72 4.83 -26.92 8.45
C ASP A 72 4.05 -27.62 7.31
N ILE A 73 3.27 -26.84 6.55
CA ILE A 73 2.38 -27.42 5.53
C ILE A 73 3.18 -27.91 4.32
N GLY A 74 4.18 -27.14 3.88
CA GLY A 74 5.04 -27.52 2.76
C GLY A 74 5.85 -28.78 3.05
N ALA A 75 6.37 -28.92 4.28
CA ALA A 75 7.09 -30.12 4.72
C ALA A 75 6.16 -31.33 4.82
N LEU A 76 4.97 -31.20 5.45
CA LEU A 76 3.99 -32.27 5.57
C LEU A 76 3.52 -32.79 4.20
N LEU A 77 3.21 -31.90 3.27
CA LEU A 77 2.84 -32.28 1.90
C LEU A 77 3.97 -32.99 1.16
N SER A 78 5.22 -32.55 1.36
CA SER A 78 6.40 -33.21 0.77
C SER A 78 6.61 -34.61 1.33
N VAL A 79 6.48 -34.81 2.64
CA VAL A 79 6.53 -36.12 3.29
C VAL A 79 5.38 -37.01 2.82
N THR A 80 4.15 -36.49 2.75
CA THR A 80 2.99 -37.23 2.25
C THR A 80 3.21 -37.71 0.80
N LYS A 81 3.76 -36.82 -0.08
CA LYS A 81 4.11 -37.20 -1.45
C LYS A 81 5.16 -38.32 -1.50
N LEU A 82 6.22 -38.22 -0.67
CA LEU A 82 7.26 -39.26 -0.60
C LEU A 82 6.70 -40.60 -0.13
N THR A 83 5.87 -40.60 0.94
CA THR A 83 5.22 -41.79 1.49
C THR A 83 4.29 -42.41 0.44
N PHE A 84 3.52 -41.60 -0.24
CA PHE A 84 2.64 -42.05 -1.32
C PHE A 84 3.42 -42.68 -2.48
N ASN A 85 4.53 -42.08 -2.91
CA ASN A 85 5.39 -42.65 -3.95
C ASN A 85 6.03 -43.97 -3.53
N ALA A 86 6.39 -44.13 -2.25
CA ALA A 86 6.93 -45.38 -1.71
C ALA A 86 5.89 -46.48 -1.69
N LEU A 87 4.66 -46.19 -1.27
CA LEU A 87 3.53 -47.14 -1.31
C LEU A 87 3.20 -47.57 -2.73
N TYR A 88 3.21 -46.60 -3.69
CA TYR A 88 2.94 -46.91 -5.08
C TYR A 88 3.92 -47.89 -5.70
N GLY A 89 5.21 -47.78 -5.35
CA GLY A 89 6.25 -48.71 -5.83
C GLY A 89 6.06 -50.16 -5.36
N GLN A 90 5.17 -50.40 -4.36
CA GLN A 90 4.86 -51.72 -3.79
C GLN A 90 3.52 -52.28 -4.29
N LEU A 91 2.71 -51.49 -5.01
CA LEU A 91 1.40 -51.94 -5.48
C LEU A 91 1.49 -52.69 -6.80
N ASP A 92 0.94 -53.91 -6.83
CA ASP A 92 0.82 -54.74 -8.03
C ASP A 92 -0.16 -54.07 -9.02
N SER A 93 0.21 -54.07 -10.29
CA SER A 93 -0.38 -53.21 -11.33
C SER A 93 -1.77 -53.65 -11.80
N LYS A 94 -2.82 -53.29 -11.08
CA LYS A 94 -4.15 -53.19 -11.70
C LYS A 94 -4.34 -51.78 -12.28
N GLN A 95 -4.75 -51.71 -13.53
CA GLN A 95 -4.90 -50.46 -14.29
C GLN A 95 -5.72 -49.36 -13.56
N GLN A 96 -6.71 -49.77 -12.75
CA GLN A 96 -7.53 -48.89 -11.96
C GLN A 96 -6.77 -48.25 -10.76
N THR A 97 -5.84 -49.01 -10.16
CA THR A 97 -4.95 -48.52 -9.10
C THR A 97 -3.96 -47.49 -9.64
N GLN A 98 -3.47 -47.68 -10.85
CA GLN A 98 -2.56 -46.70 -11.50
C GLN A 98 -3.23 -45.36 -11.76
N GLN A 99 -4.49 -45.34 -12.23
CA GLN A 99 -5.24 -44.10 -12.46
C GLN A 99 -5.50 -43.32 -11.17
N LEU A 100 -5.99 -43.99 -10.11
CA LEU A 100 -6.22 -43.36 -8.82
C LEU A 100 -4.93 -42.80 -8.21
N THR A 101 -3.84 -43.53 -8.34
CA THR A 101 -2.54 -43.09 -7.84
C THR A 101 -2.03 -41.87 -8.57
N GLN A 102 -2.19 -41.81 -9.89
CA GLN A 102 -1.82 -40.65 -10.67
C GLN A 102 -2.64 -39.42 -10.26
N GLN A 103 -3.96 -39.58 -10.05
CA GLN A 103 -4.81 -38.49 -9.54
C GLN A 103 -4.36 -37.97 -8.17
N VAL A 104 -4.01 -38.87 -7.23
CA VAL A 104 -3.51 -38.43 -5.92
C VAL A 104 -2.19 -37.68 -6.04
N ARG A 105 -1.28 -38.16 -6.90
CA ARG A 105 0.00 -37.47 -7.15
C ARG A 105 -0.23 -36.08 -7.73
N ASP A 106 -1.08 -35.96 -8.75
CA ASP A 106 -1.39 -34.70 -9.40
C ASP A 106 -2.03 -33.70 -8.40
N THR A 107 -2.95 -34.18 -7.55
CA THR A 107 -3.56 -33.35 -6.49
C THR A 107 -2.54 -32.91 -5.45
N LEU A 108 -1.60 -33.74 -5.05
CA LEU A 108 -0.52 -33.36 -4.12
C LEU A 108 0.40 -32.31 -4.75
N ASP A 109 0.79 -32.49 -6.02
CA ASP A 109 1.63 -31.52 -6.73
C ASP A 109 0.94 -30.17 -6.90
N GLU A 110 -0.34 -30.16 -7.20
CA GLU A 110 -1.16 -28.96 -7.26
C GLU A 110 -1.24 -28.28 -5.90
N THR A 111 -1.50 -29.03 -4.81
CA THR A 111 -1.57 -28.50 -3.45
C THR A 111 -0.23 -27.89 -3.02
N ILE A 112 0.88 -28.55 -3.25
CA ILE A 112 2.23 -28.02 -2.97
C ILE A 112 2.47 -26.73 -3.74
N SER A 113 2.08 -26.68 -5.00
CA SER A 113 2.18 -25.49 -5.85
C SER A 113 1.35 -24.32 -5.31
N HIS A 114 0.11 -24.60 -4.85
CA HIS A 114 -0.77 -23.61 -4.25
C HIS A 114 -0.21 -23.07 -2.93
N VAL A 115 0.28 -23.90 -2.03
CA VAL A 115 0.91 -23.47 -0.76
C VAL A 115 2.12 -22.59 -1.02
N ARG A 116 3.00 -22.99 -1.95
CA ARG A 116 4.16 -22.18 -2.35
C ARG A 116 3.76 -20.84 -2.99
N ARG A 117 2.67 -20.81 -3.74
CA ARG A 117 2.13 -19.58 -4.31
C ARG A 117 1.65 -18.63 -3.20
N ILE A 118 0.81 -19.13 -2.27
CA ILE A 118 0.29 -18.33 -1.15
C ILE A 118 1.44 -17.79 -0.29
N SER A 119 2.43 -18.62 0.03
CA SER A 119 3.59 -18.19 0.81
C SER A 119 4.35 -17.04 0.12
N ARG A 120 4.56 -17.12 -1.20
CA ARG A 120 5.23 -16.05 -1.98
C ARG A 120 4.39 -14.78 -2.13
N GLU A 121 3.06 -14.89 -2.17
CA GLU A 121 2.16 -13.73 -2.16
C GLU A 121 2.19 -13.01 -0.81
N LEU A 122 2.33 -13.75 0.28
CA LEU A 122 2.43 -13.20 1.63
C LEU A 122 3.78 -12.48 1.86
N VAL A 123 4.89 -13.07 1.43
CA VAL A 123 6.23 -12.49 1.55
C VAL A 123 6.98 -12.56 0.22
N PRO A 124 7.26 -11.43 -0.42
CA PRO A 124 7.98 -11.39 -1.70
C PRO A 124 9.49 -11.61 -1.49
N THR A 125 9.92 -12.88 -1.42
CA THR A 125 11.35 -13.25 -1.22
C THR A 125 12.28 -12.67 -2.28
N THR A 126 11.78 -12.48 -3.51
CA THR A 126 12.51 -11.81 -4.59
C THR A 126 12.81 -10.36 -4.27
N LEU A 127 11.88 -9.67 -3.57
CA LEU A 127 12.09 -8.29 -3.12
C LEU A 127 13.26 -8.20 -2.12
N GLU A 128 13.31 -9.11 -1.15
CA GLU A 128 14.37 -9.11 -0.13
C GLU A 128 15.76 -9.39 -0.75
N ARG A 129 15.83 -10.31 -1.72
CA ARG A 129 17.09 -10.76 -2.33
C ARG A 129 17.56 -9.87 -3.47
N PHE A 130 16.66 -9.45 -4.35
CA PHE A 130 16.97 -8.85 -5.64
C PHE A 130 16.39 -7.44 -5.83
N GLY A 131 15.63 -6.93 -4.84
CA GLY A 131 15.08 -5.58 -4.85
C GLY A 131 13.79 -5.40 -5.64
N LEU A 132 13.35 -4.14 -5.67
CA LEU A 132 12.05 -3.77 -6.21
C LEU A 132 11.90 -4.05 -7.71
N PRO A 133 12.90 -3.79 -8.60
CA PRO A 133 12.77 -4.07 -10.03
C PRO A 133 12.50 -5.55 -10.31
N ALA A 134 13.32 -6.45 -9.75
CA ALA A 134 13.17 -7.89 -9.95
C ALA A 134 11.83 -8.42 -9.37
N ALA A 135 11.40 -7.90 -8.23
CA ALA A 135 10.13 -8.29 -7.63
C ALA A 135 8.92 -7.86 -8.47
N LEU A 136 8.93 -6.65 -9.03
CA LEU A 136 7.86 -6.17 -9.90
C LEU A 136 7.84 -6.90 -11.24
N GLN A 137 9.00 -7.22 -11.81
CA GLN A 137 9.10 -8.04 -13.01
C GLN A 137 8.52 -9.44 -12.80
N GLU A 138 8.88 -10.10 -11.69
CA GLU A 138 8.33 -11.40 -11.32
C GLU A 138 6.82 -11.32 -11.06
N PHE A 139 6.34 -10.27 -10.40
CA PHE A 139 4.93 -10.03 -10.15
C PHE A 139 4.15 -9.92 -11.46
N ALA A 140 4.61 -9.10 -12.41
CA ALA A 140 3.99 -8.93 -13.72
C ALA A 140 3.96 -10.25 -14.50
N ALA A 141 5.07 -10.99 -14.54
CA ALA A 141 5.16 -12.27 -15.23
C ALA A 141 4.18 -13.32 -14.68
N ARG A 142 4.03 -13.39 -13.35
CA ARG A 142 3.11 -14.34 -12.69
C ARG A 142 1.65 -13.99 -12.90
N SER A 143 1.33 -12.71 -12.89
CA SER A 143 -0.05 -12.23 -13.04
C SER A 143 -0.59 -12.41 -14.46
N ASN A 144 0.28 -12.59 -15.45
CA ASN A 144 -0.08 -12.88 -16.85
C ASN A 144 -0.53 -14.34 -17.11
N ASN A 145 -0.53 -15.22 -16.09
CA ASN A 145 -0.98 -16.60 -16.27
C ASN A 145 -2.52 -16.75 -16.31
N SER A 146 -3.26 -15.67 -16.17
CA SER A 146 -4.73 -15.62 -16.35
C SER A 146 -5.05 -14.85 -17.64
N ASP A 147 -5.90 -15.42 -18.49
CA ASP A 147 -6.25 -14.90 -19.83
C ASP A 147 -6.98 -13.53 -19.85
N SER A 148 -7.20 -12.90 -18.70
CA SER A 148 -8.09 -11.76 -18.59
C SER A 148 -7.45 -10.38 -18.71
N LEU A 149 -6.15 -10.23 -18.38
CA LEU A 149 -5.46 -8.93 -18.38
C LEU A 149 -3.95 -9.14 -18.62
N ARG A 150 -3.37 -8.35 -19.51
CA ARG A 150 -1.93 -8.38 -19.80
C ARG A 150 -1.19 -7.34 -18.99
N ILE A 151 -0.27 -7.77 -18.12
CA ILE A 151 0.56 -6.89 -17.30
C ILE A 151 1.96 -6.83 -17.89
N THR A 152 2.45 -5.63 -18.16
CA THR A 152 3.80 -5.37 -18.66
C THR A 152 4.60 -4.57 -17.65
N PHE A 153 5.91 -4.82 -17.58
CA PHE A 153 6.82 -4.12 -16.70
C PHE A 153 7.95 -3.47 -17.50
N GLY A 154 8.14 -2.16 -17.29
CA GLY A 154 9.25 -1.39 -17.82
C GLY A 154 10.14 -0.90 -16.68
N PHE A 155 11.45 -0.85 -16.94
CA PHE A 155 12.44 -0.40 -15.96
C PHE A 155 13.44 0.56 -16.59
N SER A 156 13.83 1.59 -15.84
CA SER A 156 14.92 2.51 -16.18
C SER A 156 15.70 2.92 -14.93
N GLY A 157 17.02 2.93 -15.04
CA GLY A 157 17.93 3.29 -13.95
C GLY A 157 18.95 2.21 -13.62
N ASP A 158 19.51 2.27 -12.42
CA ASP A 158 20.47 1.28 -11.93
C ASP A 158 19.73 0.11 -11.26
N GLU A 159 19.88 -1.09 -11.82
CA GLU A 159 19.27 -2.33 -11.28
C GLU A 159 19.81 -2.70 -9.88
N ASN A 160 21.03 -2.26 -9.55
CA ASN A 160 21.65 -2.53 -8.26
C ASN A 160 21.28 -1.49 -7.20
N TYR A 161 20.58 -0.42 -7.59
CA TYR A 161 20.14 0.59 -6.63
C TYR A 161 19.08 0.01 -5.68
N ARG A 162 19.34 0.14 -4.38
CA ARG A 162 18.43 -0.36 -3.33
C ARG A 162 17.87 0.81 -2.53
N LEU A 163 16.57 0.82 -2.40
CA LEU A 163 15.88 1.64 -1.40
C LEU A 163 15.91 0.92 -0.04
N PRO A 164 15.66 1.62 1.08
CA PRO A 164 15.44 0.95 2.36
C PRO A 164 14.38 -0.15 2.22
N SER A 165 14.61 -1.31 2.83
CA SER A 165 13.75 -2.49 2.68
C SER A 165 12.27 -2.20 2.97
N ARG A 166 12.00 -1.31 3.93
CA ARG A 166 10.66 -0.84 4.25
C ARG A 166 10.01 -0.08 3.08
N THR A 167 10.79 0.79 2.44
CA THR A 167 10.31 1.58 1.28
C THR A 167 10.03 0.68 0.10
N GLU A 168 10.95 -0.25 -0.22
CA GLU A 168 10.73 -1.24 -1.29
C GLU A 168 9.46 -2.07 -1.05
N LEU A 169 9.24 -2.53 0.19
CA LEU A 169 8.05 -3.30 0.55
C LEU A 169 6.76 -2.48 0.38
N MET A 170 6.75 -1.23 0.85
CA MET A 170 5.56 -0.37 0.70
C MET A 170 5.25 -0.10 -0.77
N LEU A 171 6.25 0.20 -1.60
CA LEU A 171 6.09 0.42 -3.03
C LEU A 171 5.59 -0.84 -3.75
N TYR A 172 6.15 -2.00 -3.41
CA TYR A 172 5.70 -3.29 -3.94
C TYR A 172 4.22 -3.54 -3.60
N ARG A 173 3.81 -3.32 -2.33
CA ARG A 173 2.41 -3.47 -1.91
C ARG A 173 1.47 -2.48 -2.59
N ILE A 174 1.93 -1.27 -2.85
CA ILE A 174 1.15 -0.28 -3.60
C ILE A 174 0.97 -0.74 -5.05
N ALA A 175 2.03 -1.22 -5.70
CA ALA A 175 1.94 -1.75 -7.05
C ALA A 175 0.97 -2.95 -7.15
N GLN A 176 1.03 -3.88 -6.18
CA GLN A 176 0.08 -4.99 -6.08
C GLN A 176 -1.37 -4.50 -5.97
N GLU A 177 -1.64 -3.54 -5.08
CA GLU A 177 -2.99 -3.03 -4.84
C GLU A 177 -3.54 -2.30 -6.07
N LEU A 178 -2.74 -1.42 -6.70
CA LEU A 178 -3.15 -0.72 -7.92
C LEU A 178 -3.42 -1.68 -9.08
N THR A 179 -2.57 -2.69 -9.26
CA THR A 179 -2.77 -3.72 -10.28
C THR A 179 -4.02 -4.55 -10.01
N ASN A 180 -4.25 -4.94 -8.74
CA ASN A 180 -5.46 -5.67 -8.35
C ASN A 180 -6.72 -4.83 -8.56
N ASN A 181 -6.66 -3.52 -8.32
CA ASN A 181 -7.76 -2.61 -8.60
C ASN A 181 -8.06 -2.53 -10.11
N ALA A 182 -7.03 -2.46 -10.94
CA ALA A 182 -7.18 -2.53 -12.38
C ALA A 182 -7.83 -3.86 -12.82
N MET A 183 -7.35 -5.00 -12.31
CA MET A 183 -7.93 -6.32 -12.62
C MET A 183 -9.41 -6.44 -12.24
N LYS A 184 -9.83 -5.84 -11.14
CA LYS A 184 -11.22 -5.95 -10.63
C LYS A 184 -12.18 -4.93 -11.25
N HIS A 185 -11.68 -3.76 -11.61
CA HIS A 185 -12.56 -2.61 -11.85
C HIS A 185 -12.32 -1.92 -13.19
N SER A 186 -11.19 -2.12 -13.87
CA SER A 186 -10.88 -1.35 -15.08
C SER A 186 -11.70 -1.80 -16.29
N ALA A 187 -12.08 -3.07 -16.38
CA ALA A 187 -12.57 -3.70 -17.59
C ALA A 187 -11.65 -3.51 -18.83
N GLY A 188 -10.38 -3.15 -18.58
CA GLY A 188 -9.33 -3.00 -19.59
C GLY A 188 -8.70 -4.33 -19.96
N GLN A 189 -7.76 -4.28 -20.91
CA GLN A 189 -7.01 -5.45 -21.35
C GLN A 189 -5.53 -5.40 -20.96
N ASN A 190 -5.00 -4.22 -20.70
CA ASN A 190 -3.58 -4.02 -20.44
C ASN A 190 -3.36 -3.20 -19.16
N VAL A 191 -2.33 -3.59 -18.39
CA VAL A 191 -1.76 -2.79 -17.31
C VAL A 191 -0.26 -2.65 -17.56
N HIS A 192 0.24 -1.44 -17.49
CA HIS A 192 1.66 -1.14 -17.60
C HIS A 192 2.21 -0.63 -16.28
N ILE A 193 3.27 -1.25 -15.78
CA ILE A 193 4.02 -0.82 -14.59
C ILE A 193 5.36 -0.30 -15.07
N GLN A 194 5.65 0.98 -14.87
CA GLN A 194 6.93 1.60 -15.17
C GLN A 194 7.63 2.00 -13.86
N LEU A 195 8.86 1.54 -13.66
CA LEU A 195 9.70 1.93 -12.54
C LEU A 195 10.94 2.67 -13.04
N SER A 196 11.25 3.81 -12.44
CA SER A 196 12.47 4.58 -12.67
C SER A 196 13.23 4.73 -11.36
N LEU A 197 14.52 4.38 -11.35
CA LEU A 197 15.42 4.50 -10.20
C LEU A 197 16.61 5.41 -10.52
N PRO A 198 17.33 5.95 -9.50
CA PRO A 198 18.56 6.70 -9.71
C PRO A 198 19.56 5.97 -10.64
N PRO A 199 20.39 6.69 -11.40
CA PRO A 199 20.72 8.13 -11.32
C PRO A 199 19.64 9.08 -11.83
N GLN A 200 18.54 8.57 -12.36
CA GLN A 200 17.36 9.33 -12.70
C GLN A 200 16.54 9.62 -11.42
N THR A 201 15.48 10.40 -11.55
CA THR A 201 14.55 10.65 -10.45
C THR A 201 13.74 9.38 -10.18
N PHE A 202 13.50 9.07 -8.89
CA PHE A 202 12.57 7.99 -8.56
C PHE A 202 11.17 8.31 -9.10
N GLY A 203 10.58 7.35 -9.77
CA GLY A 203 9.20 7.39 -10.23
C GLY A 203 8.64 5.97 -10.40
N MET A 204 7.40 5.74 -9.97
CA MET A 204 6.66 4.54 -10.29
C MET A 204 5.32 4.95 -10.88
N VAL A 205 5.03 4.45 -12.07
CA VAL A 205 3.78 4.72 -12.79
C VAL A 205 3.08 3.40 -13.05
N ILE A 206 1.80 3.34 -12.73
CA ILE A 206 0.92 2.23 -13.06
C ILE A 206 -0.24 2.78 -13.90
N GLU A 207 -0.45 2.19 -15.06
CA GLU A 207 -1.43 2.66 -16.03
C GLU A 207 -2.24 1.49 -16.57
N ASP A 208 -3.58 1.64 -16.62
CA ASP A 208 -4.50 0.71 -17.27
C ASP A 208 -5.27 1.38 -18.40
N ASP A 209 -5.66 0.60 -19.39
CA ASP A 209 -6.44 1.03 -20.56
C ASP A 209 -7.96 0.83 -20.37
N GLY A 210 -8.43 0.83 -19.13
CA GLY A 210 -9.81 0.51 -18.80
C GLY A 210 -10.77 1.70 -18.86
N GLN A 211 -11.89 1.54 -18.15
CA GLN A 211 -12.97 2.54 -18.17
C GLN A 211 -12.69 3.80 -17.33
N GLY A 212 -11.61 3.81 -16.53
CA GLY A 212 -11.33 4.89 -15.58
C GLY A 212 -12.43 5.06 -14.51
N PHE A 213 -12.28 6.07 -13.67
CA PHE A 213 -13.27 6.39 -12.64
C PHE A 213 -13.22 7.87 -12.25
N ASN A 214 -14.28 8.35 -11.59
CA ASN A 214 -14.29 9.69 -11.00
C ASN A 214 -13.76 9.60 -9.56
N LEU A 215 -12.57 10.16 -9.33
CA LEU A 215 -11.89 10.11 -8.03
C LEU A 215 -12.68 10.81 -6.91
N GLU A 216 -13.39 11.92 -7.22
CA GLU A 216 -14.18 12.65 -6.23
C GLU A 216 -15.38 11.81 -5.77
N ASN A 217 -16.04 11.13 -6.70
CA ASN A 217 -17.16 10.25 -6.37
C ASN A 217 -16.73 9.08 -5.48
N VAL A 218 -15.56 8.49 -5.75
CA VAL A 218 -15.03 7.38 -4.95
C VAL A 218 -14.67 7.83 -3.53
N ARG A 219 -14.12 9.04 -3.36
CA ARG A 219 -13.80 9.61 -2.04
C ARG A 219 -15.03 9.97 -1.21
N LEU A 220 -16.18 10.23 -1.84
CA LEU A 220 -17.43 10.55 -1.16
C LEU A 220 -18.21 9.32 -0.69
N LEU A 221 -17.82 8.11 -1.09
CA LEU A 221 -18.47 6.89 -0.62
C LEU A 221 -18.23 6.70 0.89
N PRO A 222 -19.22 6.21 1.65
CA PRO A 222 -19.09 5.95 3.10
C PRO A 222 -17.96 4.97 3.46
N SER A 223 -17.52 4.19 2.49
CA SER A 223 -16.30 3.37 2.53
C SER A 223 -15.62 3.55 1.19
N PRO A 224 -14.78 4.58 1.00
CA PRO A 224 -13.87 4.63 -0.13
C PRO A 224 -13.09 3.33 -0.06
N GLY A 225 -13.17 2.48 -1.09
CA GLY A 225 -12.72 1.09 -1.02
C GLY A 225 -11.39 0.99 -0.27
N LEU A 226 -11.27 0.04 0.65
CA LEU A 226 -10.12 -0.15 1.57
C LEU A 226 -8.75 -0.03 0.87
N GLY A 227 -8.71 -0.18 -0.47
CA GLY A 227 -7.52 -0.05 -1.29
C GLY A 227 -6.92 1.36 -1.34
N LEU A 228 -7.71 2.41 -1.56
CA LEU A 228 -7.19 3.78 -1.68
C LEU A 228 -6.62 4.28 -0.35
N ASP A 229 -7.32 4.09 0.76
CA ASP A 229 -6.84 4.44 2.09
C ASP A 229 -5.56 3.69 2.47
N SER A 230 -5.48 2.42 2.06
CA SER A 230 -4.31 1.57 2.27
C SER A 230 -3.09 2.08 1.47
N ILE A 231 -3.30 2.53 0.22
CA ILE A 231 -2.25 3.12 -0.63
C ILE A 231 -1.76 4.44 -0.03
N GLU A 232 -2.68 5.36 0.31
CA GLU A 232 -2.34 6.65 0.90
C GLU A 232 -1.63 6.49 2.25
N GLY A 233 -2.07 5.51 3.06
CA GLY A 233 -1.41 5.17 4.31
C GLY A 233 0.03 4.71 4.13
N ARG A 234 0.29 3.81 3.18
CA ARG A 234 1.65 3.35 2.86
C ARG A 234 2.53 4.48 2.35
N LEU A 235 1.98 5.37 1.52
CA LEU A 235 2.71 6.53 1.01
C LEU A 235 3.09 7.52 2.11
N ARG A 236 2.22 7.76 3.09
CA ARG A 236 2.57 8.59 4.26
C ARG A 236 3.78 8.03 5.02
N VAL A 237 3.84 6.71 5.18
CA VAL A 237 4.95 6.04 5.89
C VAL A 237 6.30 6.26 5.19
N ILE A 238 6.32 6.38 3.86
CA ILE A 238 7.53 6.56 3.05
C ILE A 238 7.70 7.97 2.50
N ASN A 239 6.92 8.93 3.01
CA ASN A 239 6.91 10.33 2.54
C ASN A 239 6.72 10.47 1.02
N GLY A 240 5.95 9.55 0.43
CA GLY A 240 5.63 9.53 -0.98
C GLY A 240 4.45 10.43 -1.34
N LYS A 241 4.41 10.84 -2.58
CA LYS A 241 3.27 11.54 -3.20
C LYS A 241 2.63 10.65 -4.26
N ILE A 242 1.32 10.76 -4.40
CA ILE A 242 0.56 10.09 -5.44
C ILE A 242 -0.25 11.11 -6.24
N ASN A 243 -0.31 10.90 -7.53
CA ASN A 243 -1.16 11.65 -8.43
C ASN A 243 -1.97 10.69 -9.29
N TYR A 244 -3.28 10.88 -9.32
CA TYR A 244 -4.22 10.12 -10.14
C TYR A 244 -4.63 10.95 -11.35
N GLN A 245 -4.45 10.39 -12.52
CA GLN A 245 -4.97 10.90 -13.79
C GLN A 245 -5.95 9.86 -14.32
N THR A 246 -7.22 10.13 -14.16
CA THR A 246 -8.29 9.21 -14.57
C THR A 246 -9.53 9.99 -14.98
N ALA A 247 -10.15 9.56 -16.07
CA ALA A 247 -11.41 10.06 -16.55
C ALA A 247 -12.24 8.91 -17.13
N HIS A 248 -13.52 9.10 -17.24
CA HIS A 248 -14.42 8.06 -17.76
C HIS A 248 -14.05 7.68 -19.20
N GLN A 249 -13.78 6.39 -19.44
CA GLN A 249 -13.32 5.80 -20.72
C GLN A 249 -11.90 6.20 -21.18
N GLU A 250 -11.08 6.75 -20.29
CA GLU A 250 -9.69 7.12 -20.60
C GLU A 250 -8.66 6.27 -19.81
N GLY A 251 -9.11 5.24 -19.10
CA GLY A 251 -8.27 4.43 -18.24
C GLY A 251 -7.89 5.14 -16.95
N CYS A 252 -6.89 4.60 -16.27
CA CYS A 252 -6.35 5.20 -15.05
C CYS A 252 -4.82 5.16 -15.10
N ARG A 253 -4.20 6.32 -14.88
CA ARG A 253 -2.77 6.47 -14.71
C ARG A 253 -2.46 6.99 -13.32
N VAL A 254 -1.70 6.23 -12.56
CA VAL A 254 -1.27 6.57 -11.20
C VAL A 254 0.23 6.77 -11.19
N SER A 255 0.70 7.94 -10.78
CA SER A 255 2.12 8.24 -10.62
C SER A 255 2.49 8.45 -9.17
N ILE A 256 3.59 7.83 -8.76
CA ILE A 256 4.12 7.86 -7.39
C ILE A 256 5.53 8.44 -7.43
N GLU A 257 5.77 9.42 -6.59
CA GLU A 257 7.04 10.10 -6.42
C GLU A 257 7.48 10.02 -4.95
N LEU A 258 8.77 9.83 -4.70
CA LEU A 258 9.36 9.93 -3.37
C LEU A 258 10.06 11.27 -3.22
N LYS A 259 9.79 11.96 -2.10
CA LYS A 259 10.55 13.15 -1.71
C LYS A 259 11.87 12.71 -1.07
N ASN A 260 12.97 13.36 -1.44
CA ASN A 260 14.28 13.24 -0.78
C ASN A 260 14.81 11.80 -0.66
N ILE A 261 15.02 11.13 -1.80
CA ILE A 261 15.63 9.79 -1.82
C ILE A 261 16.98 9.76 -1.09
N ASN A 262 17.70 10.89 -1.05
CA ASN A 262 19.00 11.01 -0.38
C ASN A 262 18.90 11.06 1.16
N ASP A 263 17.75 11.40 1.73
CA ASP A 263 17.51 11.46 3.18
C ASP A 263 16.91 10.15 3.76
N ILE A 264 16.63 9.16 2.90
CA ILE A 264 16.02 7.87 3.27
C ILE A 264 17.09 6.79 3.55
N ARG A 265 18.36 7.19 3.68
CA ARG A 265 19.46 6.27 4.01
C ARG A 265 19.53 5.95 5.49
#